data_edca85129f33e4900413b160f2a6f5a5
#
_entry.id   edca85129f33e4900413b160f2a6f5a5
#
_cell.length_a   1.000
_cell.length_b   1.000
_cell.length_c   1.000
_cell.angle_alpha   90.00
_cell.angle_beta   90.00
_cell.angle_gamma   90.00
#
_symmetry.space_group_name_H-M   'P 1'
#
loop_
_entity.id
_entity.type
_entity.pdbx_description
1 polymer ?
#
loop_
_entity_poly.entity_id
_entity_poly.type
_entity_poly.pdbx_seq_one_letter_code
_entity_poly.pdbx_strand_id
1 'polypeptide(L)'
;MNYCDKINYNIYSTEKAGFEEMVDKLLAQLPRDKQIFRLAFFGTPSDNEQYVSRRILLREKVRKYYGNHEPVLTYVSQPPLNGGLLLEAHMYTPDEGDHITYKHIGTFPYVLLENGSGRFLFAGGFHGDVINFGIEQQSKEVFKLVSDLLRKEGFPINSIIRQWNYIEQITKFDGEDQHYQIFNNARSDYYAMTTWENGYPAATGIGANLGGILVDLDAALFSNPDCYTTPIDNKLQVAAHAYSDGVLEAAHCKKTTPKFERAKSMTFGDRELVYISG
;
A
#
# COMPACT_ATOMS: atom_id res chain seq x y z
N MET A 1 -5.53 -10.58 23.44
CA MET A 1 -6.18 -9.30 22.99
C MET A 1 -6.64 -9.47 21.56
N ASN A 2 -7.80 -8.87 21.16
CA ASN A 2 -8.28 -8.96 19.79
C ASN A 2 -7.35 -8.17 18.83
N TYR A 3 -7.23 -8.62 17.56
CA TYR A 3 -6.39 -7.95 16.54
C TYR A 3 -6.73 -6.45 16.41
N CYS A 4 -8.02 -6.12 16.42
CA CYS A 4 -8.49 -4.73 16.28
C CYS A 4 -8.01 -3.80 17.41
N ASP A 5 -7.70 -4.35 18.59
CA ASP A 5 -7.20 -3.58 19.73
C ASP A 5 -5.68 -3.42 19.72
N LYS A 6 -4.98 -4.24 18.93
CA LYS A 6 -3.52 -4.27 18.83
C LYS A 6 -2.97 -3.34 17.75
N ILE A 7 -3.71 -3.19 16.63
CA ILE A 7 -3.29 -2.33 15.51
C ILE A 7 -3.60 -0.86 15.79
N ASN A 8 -2.64 0.02 15.52
CA ASN A 8 -2.78 1.46 15.73
C ASN A 8 -2.18 2.22 14.55
N TYR A 9 -2.83 3.32 14.18
CA TYR A 9 -2.41 4.22 13.12
C TYR A 9 -2.14 5.59 13.70
N ASN A 10 -0.91 6.08 13.61
CA ASN A 10 -0.53 7.38 14.15
C ASN A 10 0.13 8.24 13.07
N ILE A 11 -0.10 9.54 13.16
CA ILE A 11 0.48 10.53 12.27
C ILE A 11 1.43 11.42 13.07
N TYR A 12 2.64 11.59 12.52
CA TYR A 12 3.69 12.47 13.04
C TYR A 12 4.07 13.48 11.98
N SER A 13 4.46 14.67 12.36
CA SER A 13 4.89 15.71 11.43
C SER A 13 6.06 16.52 11.97
N THR A 14 6.80 17.14 11.07
CA THR A 14 7.84 18.11 11.41
C THR A 14 7.56 19.47 10.77
N GLU A 15 8.14 20.51 11.34
CA GLU A 15 8.32 21.76 10.62
C GLU A 15 9.34 21.58 9.49
N LYS A 16 9.34 22.50 8.53
CA LYS A 16 10.26 22.48 7.40
C LYS A 16 11.71 22.67 7.85
N ALA A 17 12.56 21.73 7.51
CA ALA A 17 14.00 21.71 7.79
C ALA A 17 14.75 20.94 6.68
N GLY A 18 16.03 20.62 6.88
CA GLY A 18 16.74 19.69 6.03
C GLY A 18 16.07 18.31 6.02
N PHE A 19 16.01 17.65 4.84
CA PHE A 19 15.28 16.39 4.70
C PHE A 19 15.76 15.32 5.69
N GLU A 20 17.06 15.17 5.82
CA GLU A 20 17.69 14.22 6.75
C GLU A 20 17.34 14.51 8.20
N GLU A 21 17.37 15.77 8.61
CA GLU A 21 17.00 16.22 9.96
C GLU A 21 15.52 15.93 10.27
N MET A 22 14.64 16.16 9.28
CA MET A 22 13.21 15.86 9.43
C MET A 22 12.98 14.35 9.62
N VAL A 23 13.67 13.50 8.87
CA VAL A 23 13.59 12.05 9.02
C VAL A 23 14.04 11.62 10.42
N ASP A 24 15.19 12.10 10.90
CA ASP A 24 15.71 11.76 12.23
C ASP A 24 14.74 12.20 13.34
N LYS A 25 14.14 13.38 13.23
CA LYS A 25 13.13 13.88 14.16
C LYS A 25 11.87 13.00 14.18
N LEU A 26 11.40 12.53 13.04
CA LEU A 26 10.22 11.66 12.96
C LEU A 26 10.50 10.26 13.54
N LEU A 27 11.64 9.66 13.19
CA LEU A 27 12.02 8.36 13.74
C LEU A 27 12.20 8.39 15.26
N ALA A 28 12.71 9.50 15.80
CA ALA A 28 12.87 9.66 17.26
C ALA A 28 11.55 9.78 18.04
N GLN A 29 10.43 10.14 17.37
CA GLN A 29 9.10 10.23 17.98
C GLN A 29 8.39 8.87 18.07
N LEU A 30 8.86 7.86 17.32
CA LEU A 30 8.20 6.56 17.29
C LEU A 30 8.37 5.81 18.61
N PRO A 31 7.30 5.16 19.12
CA PRO A 31 7.35 4.41 20.35
C PRO A 31 8.27 3.17 20.20
N ARG A 32 9.02 2.85 21.25
CA ARG A 32 9.96 1.72 21.25
C ARG A 32 9.35 0.43 21.80
N ASP A 33 8.20 0.52 22.41
CA ASP A 33 7.44 -0.58 23.01
C ASP A 33 6.45 -1.24 22.05
N LYS A 34 6.32 -0.70 20.84
CA LYS A 34 5.44 -1.24 19.79
C LYS A 34 6.25 -1.79 18.61
N GLN A 35 5.68 -2.77 17.93
CA GLN A 35 6.20 -3.23 16.65
C GLN A 35 5.69 -2.31 15.54
N ILE A 36 6.59 -1.89 14.66
CA ILE A 36 6.23 -1.04 13.52
C ILE A 36 6.05 -1.93 12.29
N PHE A 37 4.87 -1.90 11.68
CA PHE A 37 4.59 -2.68 10.48
C PHE A 37 4.83 -1.88 9.21
N ARG A 38 4.43 -0.59 9.19
CA ARG A 38 4.62 0.29 8.02
C ARG A 38 4.95 1.70 8.46
N LEU A 39 5.85 2.32 7.69
CA LEU A 39 6.16 3.75 7.72
C LEU A 39 5.90 4.34 6.33
N ALA A 40 4.89 5.20 6.22
CA ALA A 40 4.61 5.95 5.00
C ALA A 40 4.96 7.42 5.20
N PHE A 41 5.99 7.88 4.49
CA PHE A 41 6.45 9.26 4.53
C PHE A 41 5.84 10.06 3.38
N PHE A 42 5.40 11.28 3.66
CA PHE A 42 4.85 12.21 2.67
C PHE A 42 5.70 13.48 2.66
N GLY A 43 6.19 13.86 1.47
CA GLY A 43 7.09 14.99 1.34
C GLY A 43 7.07 15.61 -0.05
N THR A 44 7.88 16.67 -0.23
CA THR A 44 7.88 17.50 -1.43
C THR A 44 9.26 17.48 -2.10
N PRO A 45 9.62 16.44 -2.86
CA PRO A 45 10.79 16.49 -3.74
C PRO A 45 10.55 17.45 -4.91
N SER A 46 11.61 18.01 -5.48
CA SER A 46 11.52 18.95 -6.61
C SER A 46 11.32 18.26 -7.97
N ASP A 47 11.85 17.04 -8.10
CA ASP A 47 11.87 16.24 -9.31
C ASP A 47 12.06 14.75 -8.98
N ASN A 48 12.06 13.89 -9.99
CA ASN A 48 12.19 12.44 -9.79
C ASN A 48 13.61 12.02 -9.37
N GLU A 49 14.64 12.74 -9.70
CA GLU A 49 16.00 12.47 -9.25
C GLU A 49 16.12 12.73 -7.75
N GLN A 50 15.59 13.84 -7.26
CA GLN A 50 15.55 14.13 -5.85
C GLN A 50 14.59 13.18 -5.09
N TYR A 51 13.48 12.78 -5.70
CA TYR A 51 12.59 11.76 -5.14
C TYR A 51 13.34 10.44 -4.89
N VAL A 52 14.07 9.95 -5.88
CA VAL A 52 14.88 8.73 -5.78
C VAL A 52 15.95 8.87 -4.70
N SER A 53 16.69 9.99 -4.70
CA SER A 53 17.75 10.26 -3.71
C SER A 53 17.20 10.27 -2.28
N ARG A 54 16.04 10.92 -2.05
CA ARG A 54 15.38 10.96 -0.74
C ARG A 54 14.86 9.59 -0.31
N ARG A 55 14.32 8.81 -1.23
CA ARG A 55 13.87 7.44 -0.95
C ARG A 55 15.04 6.54 -0.53
N ILE A 56 16.20 6.66 -1.18
CA ILE A 56 17.42 5.93 -0.81
C ILE A 56 17.85 6.33 0.61
N LEU A 57 17.94 7.63 0.89
CA LEU A 57 18.31 8.14 2.21
C LEU A 57 17.33 7.67 3.31
N LEU A 58 16.03 7.75 3.07
CA LEU A 58 15.01 7.23 3.98
C LEU A 58 15.26 5.76 4.32
N ARG A 59 15.50 4.95 3.32
CA ARG A 59 15.77 3.53 3.49
C ARG A 59 17.02 3.28 4.33
N GLU A 60 18.11 3.98 4.06
CA GLU A 60 19.35 3.88 4.86
C GLU A 60 19.11 4.25 6.31
N LYS A 61 18.37 5.34 6.58
CA LYS A 61 18.01 5.79 7.93
C LYS A 61 17.12 4.78 8.67
N VAL A 62 16.05 4.31 8.03
CA VAL A 62 15.12 3.34 8.61
C VAL A 62 15.84 2.03 8.90
N ARG A 63 16.63 1.53 7.96
CA ARG A 63 17.42 0.32 8.13
C ARG A 63 18.43 0.44 9.28
N LYS A 64 19.11 1.58 9.39
CA LYS A 64 20.04 1.85 10.49
C LYS A 64 19.32 1.90 11.84
N TYR A 65 18.10 2.46 11.87
CA TYR A 65 17.32 2.64 13.09
C TYR A 65 16.72 1.31 13.59
N TYR A 66 16.18 0.49 12.70
CA TYR A 66 15.48 -0.76 13.04
C TYR A 66 16.32 -2.03 12.91
N GLY A 67 17.44 -1.99 12.22
CA GLY A 67 18.30 -3.16 12.00
C GLY A 67 17.53 -4.29 11.31
N ASN A 68 17.45 -5.44 11.98
CA ASN A 68 16.76 -6.63 11.45
C ASN A 68 15.22 -6.56 11.52
N HIS A 69 14.65 -5.51 12.14
CA HIS A 69 13.21 -5.30 12.26
C HIS A 69 12.73 -4.16 11.35
N GLU A 70 13.30 -4.10 10.14
CA GLU A 70 12.98 -3.06 9.14
C GLU A 70 11.51 -3.16 8.72
N PRO A 71 10.66 -2.14 9.02
CA PRO A 71 9.25 -2.13 8.64
C PRO A 71 9.09 -1.86 7.15
N VAL A 72 7.88 -2.08 6.63
CA VAL A 72 7.50 -1.60 5.30
C VAL A 72 7.78 -0.10 5.20
N LEU A 73 8.42 0.33 4.12
CA LEU A 73 8.81 1.72 3.91
C LEU A 73 8.26 2.25 2.60
N THR A 74 7.46 3.29 2.70
CA THR A 74 6.83 3.98 1.58
C THR A 74 7.19 5.46 1.61
N TYR A 75 7.57 6.05 0.47
CA TYR A 75 7.79 7.49 0.32
C TYR A 75 6.90 8.03 -0.79
N VAL A 76 5.99 8.92 -0.44
CA VAL A 76 5.00 9.50 -1.35
C VAL A 76 5.36 10.95 -1.62
N SER A 77 5.44 11.32 -2.89
CA SER A 77 5.61 12.71 -3.31
C SER A 77 4.28 13.45 -3.24
N GLN A 78 3.90 13.84 -2.03
CA GLN A 78 2.72 14.65 -1.76
C GLN A 78 3.01 15.63 -0.63
N PRO A 79 2.78 16.95 -0.83
CA PRO A 79 3.12 17.95 0.15
C PRO A 79 2.21 17.84 1.37
N PRO A 80 2.77 17.76 2.60
CA PRO A 80 1.99 17.90 3.82
C PRO A 80 1.41 19.32 3.93
N LEU A 81 0.23 19.45 4.55
CA LEU A 81 -0.46 20.73 4.70
C LEU A 81 0.37 21.80 5.44
N ASN A 82 1.20 21.39 6.40
CA ASN A 82 2.01 22.27 7.23
C ASN A 82 3.49 22.39 6.78
N GLY A 83 3.81 21.93 5.60
CA GLY A 83 5.11 22.18 4.91
C GLY A 83 6.23 21.36 5.49
N GLY A 84 6.67 20.54 5.87
CA GLY A 84 7.80 19.72 6.36
C GLY A 84 7.74 18.31 5.79
N LEU A 85 7.92 17.32 6.67
CA LEU A 85 7.76 15.91 6.38
C LEU A 85 6.67 15.33 7.29
N LEU A 86 5.76 14.53 6.73
CA LEU A 86 4.74 13.81 7.48
C LEU A 86 5.03 12.32 7.43
N LEU A 87 4.77 11.63 8.53
CA LEU A 87 4.90 10.18 8.67
C LEU A 87 3.59 9.60 9.19
N GLU A 88 3.01 8.67 8.44
CA GLU A 88 2.00 7.75 8.93
C GLU A 88 2.68 6.45 9.35
N ALA A 89 2.44 6.02 10.59
CA ALA A 89 3.01 4.81 11.15
C ALA A 89 1.90 3.82 11.52
N HIS A 90 1.99 2.60 10.96
CA HIS A 90 1.15 1.47 11.36
C HIS A 90 1.90 0.68 12.43
N MET A 91 1.33 0.61 13.60
CA MET A 91 1.98 0.04 14.79
C MET A 91 1.14 -1.09 15.37
N TYR A 92 1.80 -2.03 16.00
CA TYR A 92 1.17 -3.20 16.59
C TYR A 92 1.69 -3.44 18.01
N THR A 93 0.78 -3.75 18.94
CA THR A 93 1.10 -4.12 20.31
C THR A 93 0.98 -5.64 20.43
N PRO A 94 2.10 -6.40 20.40
CA PRO A 94 2.04 -7.86 20.40
C PRO A 94 1.66 -8.41 21.76
N ASP A 95 1.09 -9.63 21.77
CA ASP A 95 0.95 -10.48 22.94
C ASP A 95 1.58 -11.87 22.71
N GLU A 96 1.43 -12.75 23.71
CA GLU A 96 2.14 -14.04 23.77
C GLU A 96 1.85 -14.99 22.57
N GLY A 97 0.74 -14.80 21.87
CA GLY A 97 0.34 -15.63 20.72
C GLY A 97 0.78 -15.08 19.37
N ASP A 98 1.44 -13.93 19.31
CA ASP A 98 1.82 -13.27 18.08
C ASP A 98 3.26 -13.61 17.67
N HIS A 99 3.43 -14.09 16.44
CA HIS A 99 4.73 -14.30 15.80
C HIS A 99 4.92 -13.28 14.69
N ILE A 100 5.83 -12.32 14.90
CA ILE A 100 6.12 -11.24 13.96
C ILE A 100 7.48 -11.50 13.32
N THR A 101 7.51 -11.47 11.98
CA THR A 101 8.75 -11.69 11.22
C THR A 101 8.95 -10.57 10.21
N TYR A 102 10.12 -9.95 10.24
CA TYR A 102 10.55 -8.94 9.28
C TYR A 102 11.42 -9.60 8.22
N LYS A 103 11.08 -9.41 6.95
CA LYS A 103 11.74 -10.04 5.81
C LYS A 103 11.92 -9.07 4.65
N HIS A 104 12.61 -9.55 3.61
CA HIS A 104 12.83 -8.78 2.37
C HIS A 104 12.52 -9.62 1.12
N ILE A 105 11.99 -8.95 0.11
CA ILE A 105 12.00 -9.42 -1.26
C ILE A 105 12.83 -8.45 -2.10
N GLY A 106 14.01 -8.90 -2.55
CA GLY A 106 15.00 -7.97 -3.11
C GLY A 106 15.35 -6.90 -2.08
N THR A 107 15.03 -5.67 -2.41
CA THR A 107 15.30 -4.51 -1.56
C THR A 107 14.10 -4.01 -0.76
N PHE A 108 12.96 -4.65 -0.88
CA PHE A 108 11.70 -4.22 -0.28
C PHE A 108 11.43 -4.97 1.03
N PRO A 109 11.37 -4.27 2.17
CA PRO A 109 10.99 -4.89 3.43
C PRO A 109 9.49 -5.20 3.46
N TYR A 110 9.14 -6.28 4.15
CA TYR A 110 7.77 -6.65 4.46
C TYR A 110 7.67 -7.33 5.80
N VAL A 111 6.47 -7.34 6.37
CA VAL A 111 6.21 -7.89 7.70
C VAL A 111 5.17 -8.99 7.61
N LEU A 112 5.41 -10.10 8.29
CA LEU A 112 4.45 -11.17 8.52
C LEU A 112 4.06 -11.17 10.00
N LEU A 113 2.76 -11.32 10.24
CA LEU A 113 2.20 -11.62 11.55
C LEU A 113 1.45 -12.96 11.43
N GLU A 114 1.76 -13.88 12.34
CA GLU A 114 1.07 -15.17 12.48
C GLU A 114 0.55 -15.30 13.90
N ASN A 115 -0.73 -15.62 14.06
CA ASN A 115 -1.37 -15.82 15.36
C ASN A 115 -2.60 -16.74 15.25
N GLY A 116 -3.35 -16.87 16.34
CA GLY A 116 -4.55 -17.71 16.38
C GLY A 116 -5.68 -17.30 15.42
N SER A 117 -5.66 -16.09 14.87
CA SER A 117 -6.64 -15.64 13.85
C SER A 117 -6.23 -16.07 12.44
N GLY A 118 -4.93 -16.17 12.17
CA GLY A 118 -4.40 -16.50 10.86
C GLY A 118 -3.01 -15.91 10.58
N ARG A 119 -2.74 -15.71 9.28
CA ARG A 119 -1.50 -15.13 8.77
C ARG A 119 -1.80 -13.81 8.07
N PHE A 120 -1.01 -12.79 8.37
CA PHE A 120 -1.17 -11.44 7.81
C PHE A 120 0.14 -11.00 7.18
N LEU A 121 0.06 -10.39 6.01
CA LEU A 121 1.19 -9.84 5.28
C LEU A 121 0.99 -8.34 5.10
N PHE A 122 1.99 -7.57 5.51
CA PHE A 122 2.08 -6.13 5.30
C PHE A 122 3.26 -5.87 4.38
N ALA A 123 3.01 -5.31 3.22
CA ALA A 123 4.03 -5.08 2.21
C ALA A 123 3.81 -3.76 1.50
N GLY A 124 4.86 -3.18 0.93
CA GLY A 124 4.72 -1.92 0.23
C GLY A 124 6.03 -1.28 -0.17
N GLY A 125 5.92 0.00 -0.58
CA GLY A 125 7.03 0.70 -1.18
C GLY A 125 7.43 0.10 -2.54
N PHE A 126 6.59 -0.78 -3.12
CA PHE A 126 6.86 -1.38 -4.42
C PHE A 126 6.78 -0.34 -5.52
N HIS A 127 7.86 -0.18 -6.23
CA HIS A 127 7.99 0.81 -7.31
C HIS A 127 8.78 0.23 -8.48
N GLY A 128 8.55 0.77 -9.68
CA GLY A 128 9.39 0.60 -10.83
C GLY A 128 10.53 1.63 -10.90
N ASP A 129 11.28 1.60 -11.98
CA ASP A 129 12.32 2.59 -12.26
C ASP A 129 11.68 3.84 -12.91
N VAL A 130 11.41 4.85 -12.08
CA VAL A 130 10.77 6.11 -12.50
C VAL A 130 11.64 6.96 -13.42
N ILE A 131 12.96 6.73 -13.45
CA ILE A 131 13.89 7.50 -14.30
C ILE A 131 13.88 6.95 -15.74
N ASN A 132 13.83 5.63 -15.90
CA ASN A 132 14.03 4.99 -17.19
C ASN A 132 12.74 4.45 -17.84
N PHE A 133 11.66 4.27 -17.08
CA PHE A 133 10.45 3.63 -17.58
C PHE A 133 9.20 4.50 -17.40
N GLY A 134 8.30 4.42 -18.39
CA GLY A 134 6.96 5.02 -18.32
C GLY A 134 6.02 4.24 -17.38
N ILE A 135 4.83 4.77 -17.18
CA ILE A 135 3.81 4.26 -16.23
C ILE A 135 3.44 2.79 -16.50
N GLU A 136 3.32 2.39 -17.76
CA GLU A 136 2.95 1.02 -18.15
C GLU A 136 3.98 0.01 -17.67
N GLN A 137 5.26 0.25 -17.99
CA GLN A 137 6.33 -0.66 -17.63
C GLN A 137 6.51 -0.73 -16.12
N GLN A 138 6.47 0.41 -15.42
CA GLN A 138 6.53 0.47 -13.96
C GLN A 138 5.38 -0.31 -13.32
N SER A 139 4.15 -0.21 -13.85
CA SER A 139 2.98 -0.95 -13.36
C SER A 139 3.18 -2.46 -13.47
N LYS A 140 3.71 -2.93 -14.62
CA LYS A 140 4.01 -4.36 -14.83
C LYS A 140 5.08 -4.86 -13.86
N GLU A 141 6.14 -4.08 -13.64
CA GLU A 141 7.21 -4.41 -12.68
C GLU A 141 6.69 -4.52 -11.25
N VAL A 142 5.86 -3.58 -10.83
CA VAL A 142 5.26 -3.57 -9.49
C VAL A 142 4.37 -4.79 -9.28
N PHE A 143 3.47 -5.13 -10.22
CA PHE A 143 2.61 -6.32 -10.07
C PHE A 143 3.40 -7.63 -10.16
N LYS A 144 4.52 -7.65 -10.88
CA LYS A 144 5.44 -8.78 -10.83
C LYS A 144 6.05 -8.95 -9.44
N LEU A 145 6.53 -7.89 -8.81
CA LEU A 145 7.06 -7.91 -7.43
C LEU A 145 6.00 -8.39 -6.43
N VAL A 146 4.77 -7.88 -6.53
CA VAL A 146 3.63 -8.33 -5.71
C VAL A 146 3.38 -9.82 -5.89
N SER A 147 3.33 -10.29 -7.14
CA SER A 147 3.13 -11.71 -7.46
C SER A 147 4.25 -12.60 -6.88
N ASP A 148 5.50 -12.16 -7.05
CA ASP A 148 6.67 -12.90 -6.54
C ASP A 148 6.66 -12.98 -5.01
N LEU A 149 6.27 -11.90 -4.31
CA LEU A 149 6.13 -11.90 -2.85
C LEU A 149 5.01 -12.82 -2.38
N LEU A 150 3.81 -12.68 -2.93
CA LEU A 150 2.67 -13.50 -2.52
C LEU A 150 2.94 -14.99 -2.72
N ARG A 151 3.53 -15.36 -3.86
CA ARG A 151 3.94 -16.72 -4.14
C ARG A 151 5.00 -17.23 -3.16
N LYS A 152 6.02 -16.42 -2.85
CA LYS A 152 7.08 -16.75 -1.89
C LYS A 152 6.53 -17.07 -0.50
N GLU A 153 5.55 -16.30 -0.04
CA GLU A 153 4.97 -16.45 1.29
C GLU A 153 3.69 -17.32 1.32
N GLY A 154 3.27 -17.87 0.17
CA GLY A 154 2.12 -18.76 0.08
C GLY A 154 0.77 -18.06 0.26
N PHE A 155 0.69 -16.79 -0.15
CA PHE A 155 -0.56 -16.04 -0.19
C PHE A 155 -1.13 -16.06 -1.62
N PRO A 156 -2.38 -16.50 -1.84
CA PRO A 156 -3.04 -16.34 -3.14
C PRO A 156 -3.35 -14.87 -3.42
N ILE A 157 -3.49 -14.50 -4.69
CA ILE A 157 -3.75 -13.10 -5.10
C ILE A 157 -5.01 -12.55 -4.45
N ASN A 158 -6.08 -13.35 -4.34
CA ASN A 158 -7.35 -12.98 -3.72
C ASN A 158 -7.32 -12.87 -2.19
N SER A 159 -6.17 -13.10 -1.56
CA SER A 159 -5.96 -12.81 -0.14
C SER A 159 -5.65 -11.33 0.14
N ILE A 160 -5.41 -10.52 -0.90
CA ILE A 160 -5.22 -9.07 -0.73
C ILE A 160 -6.52 -8.45 -0.22
N ILE A 161 -6.47 -7.75 0.90
CA ILE A 161 -7.63 -7.11 1.54
C ILE A 161 -7.63 -5.59 1.38
N ARG A 162 -6.46 -4.99 1.34
CA ARG A 162 -6.26 -3.55 1.15
C ARG A 162 -5.12 -3.29 0.18
N GLN A 163 -5.27 -2.27 -0.70
CA GLN A 163 -4.21 -1.83 -1.60
C GLN A 163 -4.24 -0.30 -1.74
N TRP A 164 -3.07 0.34 -1.57
CA TRP A 164 -2.87 1.75 -1.88
C TRP A 164 -2.04 1.87 -3.15
N ASN A 165 -2.51 2.69 -4.09
CA ASN A 165 -1.87 2.88 -5.38
C ASN A 165 -1.58 4.38 -5.55
N TYR A 166 -0.33 4.76 -5.40
CA TYR A 166 0.12 6.12 -5.65
C TYR A 166 0.61 6.20 -7.09
N ILE A 167 0.01 7.10 -7.86
CA ILE A 167 0.21 7.20 -9.31
C ILE A 167 0.64 8.63 -9.63
N GLU A 168 1.85 8.79 -10.17
CA GLU A 168 2.35 10.09 -10.57
C GLU A 168 1.40 10.75 -11.56
N GLN A 169 0.97 11.99 -11.22
CA GLN A 169 0.08 12.79 -12.06
C GLN A 169 -1.10 11.97 -12.62
N ILE A 170 -1.86 11.35 -11.73
CA ILE A 170 -2.87 10.31 -12.01
C ILE A 170 -3.82 10.63 -13.18
N THR A 171 -4.14 11.91 -13.40
CA THR A 171 -5.02 12.38 -14.47
C THR A 171 -4.29 12.82 -15.74
N LYS A 172 -2.95 12.80 -15.75
CA LYS A 172 -2.15 13.16 -16.92
C LYS A 172 -2.29 12.09 -18.00
N PHE A 173 -2.35 12.51 -19.24
CA PHE A 173 -2.34 11.63 -20.39
C PHE A 173 -0.92 11.27 -20.82
N ASP A 174 -0.71 9.99 -21.12
CA ASP A 174 0.44 9.44 -21.84
C ASP A 174 -0.11 8.78 -23.12
N GLY A 175 0.07 9.44 -24.25
CA GLY A 175 -0.65 9.09 -25.48
C GLY A 175 -2.16 9.36 -25.36
N GLU A 176 -2.97 8.33 -25.55
CA GLU A 176 -4.43 8.40 -25.51
C GLU A 176 -5.05 8.08 -24.16
N ASP A 177 -4.27 7.47 -23.25
CA ASP A 177 -4.76 7.03 -21.96
C ASP A 177 -4.21 7.88 -20.80
N GLN A 178 -5.03 8.08 -19.78
CA GLN A 178 -4.57 8.65 -18.51
C GLN A 178 -3.67 7.67 -17.76
N HIS A 179 -2.73 8.19 -16.99
CA HIS A 179 -1.87 7.36 -16.10
C HIS A 179 -2.70 6.40 -15.23
N TYR A 180 -3.85 6.85 -14.73
CA TYR A 180 -4.79 5.99 -14.01
C TYR A 180 -5.26 4.79 -14.84
N GLN A 181 -5.66 5.02 -16.10
CA GLN A 181 -6.16 3.94 -16.97
C GLN A 181 -5.05 2.95 -17.31
N ILE A 182 -3.85 3.44 -17.61
CA ILE A 182 -2.68 2.60 -17.89
C ILE A 182 -2.38 1.69 -16.70
N PHE A 183 -2.32 2.26 -15.49
CA PHE A 183 -2.15 1.49 -14.25
C PHE A 183 -3.30 0.49 -14.03
N ASN A 184 -4.55 0.92 -14.24
CA ASN A 184 -5.74 0.09 -14.05
C ASN A 184 -5.77 -1.10 -15.00
N ASN A 185 -5.29 -0.95 -16.24
CA ASN A 185 -5.17 -2.04 -17.20
C ASN A 185 -4.20 -3.10 -16.66
N ALA A 186 -3.01 -2.72 -16.21
CA ALA A 186 -2.02 -3.64 -15.63
C ALA A 186 -2.56 -4.34 -14.37
N ARG A 187 -3.26 -3.60 -13.49
CA ARG A 187 -3.92 -4.19 -12.31
C ARG A 187 -5.00 -5.19 -12.70
N SER A 188 -5.81 -4.88 -13.69
CA SER A 188 -6.87 -5.75 -14.17
C SER A 188 -6.34 -7.05 -14.76
N ASP A 189 -5.25 -6.98 -15.54
CA ASP A 189 -4.60 -8.16 -16.08
C ASP A 189 -4.01 -9.03 -14.95
N TYR A 190 -3.42 -8.42 -13.93
CA TYR A 190 -2.93 -9.13 -12.76
C TYR A 190 -4.06 -9.78 -11.95
N TYR A 191 -5.16 -9.07 -11.70
CA TYR A 191 -6.29 -9.59 -10.95
C TYR A 191 -7.10 -10.65 -11.69
N ALA A 192 -7.03 -10.68 -13.03
CA ALA A 192 -7.65 -11.72 -13.84
C ALA A 192 -6.99 -13.12 -13.69
N MET A 193 -5.84 -13.18 -13.03
CA MET A 193 -5.14 -14.45 -12.76
C MET A 193 -5.78 -15.29 -11.64
N THR A 194 -6.80 -14.77 -10.97
CA THR A 194 -7.55 -15.46 -9.90
C THR A 194 -9.04 -15.11 -9.93
N THR A 195 -9.85 -15.88 -9.22
CA THR A 195 -11.24 -15.55 -8.92
C THR A 195 -11.33 -14.79 -7.59
N TRP A 196 -12.30 -13.89 -7.47
CA TRP A 196 -12.50 -13.02 -6.31
C TRP A 196 -13.82 -13.35 -5.61
N GLU A 197 -13.92 -14.54 -5.03
CA GLU A 197 -15.14 -15.04 -4.38
C GLU A 197 -15.60 -14.14 -3.22
N ASN A 198 -14.65 -13.56 -2.48
CA ASN A 198 -14.91 -12.64 -1.37
C ASN A 198 -14.74 -11.17 -1.78
N GLY A 199 -15.01 -10.83 -3.05
CA GLY A 199 -14.82 -9.48 -3.60
C GLY A 199 -13.36 -9.06 -3.75
N TYR A 200 -13.16 -7.96 -4.49
CA TYR A 200 -11.85 -7.33 -4.66
C TYR A 200 -11.33 -6.73 -3.34
N PRO A 201 -10.05 -6.33 -3.25
CA PRO A 201 -9.58 -5.55 -2.10
C PRO A 201 -10.25 -4.18 -2.05
N ALA A 202 -10.36 -3.61 -0.86
CA ALA A 202 -10.54 -2.17 -0.74
C ALA A 202 -9.28 -1.49 -1.29
N ALA A 203 -9.39 -0.71 -2.37
CA ALA A 203 -8.24 -0.08 -3.00
C ALA A 203 -8.48 1.40 -3.30
N THR A 204 -7.44 2.20 -3.09
CA THR A 204 -7.46 3.64 -3.36
C THR A 204 -6.43 3.97 -4.43
N GLY A 205 -6.85 4.72 -5.46
CA GLY A 205 -5.95 5.34 -6.42
C GLY A 205 -5.69 6.79 -6.01
N ILE A 206 -4.46 7.13 -5.71
CA ILE A 206 -4.06 8.43 -5.18
C ILE A 206 -3.09 9.08 -6.16
N GLY A 207 -3.38 10.33 -6.55
CA GLY A 207 -2.45 11.11 -7.35
C GLY A 207 -1.24 11.54 -6.52
N ALA A 208 -0.04 11.23 -6.99
CA ALA A 208 1.21 11.76 -6.47
C ALA A 208 1.82 12.77 -7.45
N ASN A 209 2.62 13.71 -6.96
CA ASN A 209 3.26 14.69 -7.84
C ASN A 209 4.37 14.06 -8.68
N LEU A 210 5.15 13.17 -8.06
CA LEU A 210 6.32 12.50 -8.61
C LEU A 210 6.40 11.06 -8.07
N GLY A 211 7.33 10.26 -8.56
CA GLY A 211 7.64 8.94 -8.04
C GLY A 211 7.10 7.77 -8.87
N GLY A 212 6.47 8.05 -10.00
CA GLY A 212 5.95 7.03 -10.91
C GLY A 212 4.81 6.22 -10.28
N ILE A 213 4.95 4.91 -10.29
CA ILE A 213 4.02 3.96 -9.67
C ILE A 213 4.60 3.45 -8.34
N LEU A 214 3.78 3.55 -7.29
CA LEU A 214 4.11 3.07 -5.96
C LEU A 214 2.90 2.32 -5.38
N VAL A 215 3.09 1.09 -4.91
CA VAL A 215 2.02 0.24 -4.38
C VAL A 215 2.36 -0.30 -3.00
N ASP A 216 1.37 -0.19 -2.10
CA ASP A 216 1.34 -0.85 -0.80
C ASP A 216 0.15 -1.81 -0.75
N LEU A 217 0.27 -2.88 0.03
CA LEU A 217 -0.83 -3.82 0.23
C LEU A 217 -0.78 -4.49 1.60
N ASP A 218 -1.96 -4.91 2.06
CA ASP A 218 -2.15 -5.84 3.15
C ASP A 218 -2.91 -7.06 2.65
N ALA A 219 -2.48 -8.26 3.07
CA ALA A 219 -3.15 -9.51 2.74
C ALA A 219 -3.36 -10.35 4.01
N ALA A 220 -4.41 -11.17 4.02
CA ALA A 220 -4.74 -12.05 5.15
C ALA A 220 -5.21 -13.42 4.69
N LEU A 221 -4.80 -14.44 5.46
CA LEU A 221 -5.28 -15.80 5.39
C LEU A 221 -5.80 -16.18 6.78
N PHE A 222 -7.10 -16.33 6.94
CA PHE A 222 -7.70 -16.70 8.20
C PHE A 222 -7.67 -18.22 8.41
N SER A 223 -7.30 -18.64 9.61
CA SER A 223 -7.34 -20.05 10.06
C SER A 223 -8.44 -20.30 11.09
N ASN A 224 -8.97 -19.22 11.68
CA ASN A 224 -10.08 -19.27 12.64
C ASN A 224 -11.40 -19.00 11.92
N PRO A 225 -12.44 -19.86 12.05
CA PRO A 225 -13.73 -19.67 11.40
C PRO A 225 -14.47 -18.40 11.84
N ASP A 226 -14.15 -17.85 13.02
CA ASP A 226 -14.71 -16.58 13.50
C ASP A 226 -13.99 -15.36 12.94
N CYS A 227 -12.99 -15.58 12.06
CA CYS A 227 -12.23 -14.53 11.38
C CYS A 227 -12.43 -14.66 9.87
N TYR A 228 -12.89 -13.59 9.22
CA TYR A 228 -13.13 -13.57 7.77
C TYR A 228 -13.18 -12.15 7.22
N THR A 229 -13.25 -12.03 5.90
CA THR A 229 -13.43 -10.73 5.22
C THR A 229 -14.78 -10.67 4.53
N THR A 230 -15.36 -9.46 4.48
CA THR A 230 -16.60 -9.19 3.75
C THR A 230 -16.45 -7.93 2.90
N PRO A 231 -16.80 -7.96 1.59
CA PRO A 231 -16.92 -6.76 0.80
C PRO A 231 -18.11 -5.93 1.28
N ILE A 232 -17.95 -4.62 1.31
CA ILE A 232 -19.01 -3.69 1.71
C ILE A 232 -19.34 -2.81 0.51
N ASP A 233 -20.54 -2.98 -0.02
CA ASP A 233 -21.06 -2.18 -1.12
C ASP A 233 -21.79 -0.94 -0.64
N ASN A 234 -21.72 0.12 -1.44
CA ASN A 234 -22.53 1.31 -1.27
C ASN A 234 -23.80 1.17 -2.12
N LYS A 235 -24.96 1.02 -1.48
CA LYS A 235 -26.29 0.88 -2.16
C LYS A 235 -26.66 2.09 -3.04
N LEU A 236 -26.02 3.23 -2.85
CA LEU A 236 -26.24 4.47 -3.61
C LEU A 236 -25.30 4.64 -4.81
N GLN A 237 -24.34 3.73 -4.99
CA GLN A 237 -23.35 3.79 -6.07
C GLN A 237 -23.26 2.45 -6.78
N VAL A 238 -23.08 2.48 -8.10
CA VAL A 238 -22.72 1.28 -8.86
C VAL A 238 -21.35 0.80 -8.40
N ALA A 239 -21.18 -0.51 -8.20
CA ALA A 239 -19.90 -1.10 -7.88
C ALA A 239 -18.85 -0.72 -8.94
N ALA A 240 -17.64 -0.37 -8.52
CA ALA A 240 -16.61 0.16 -9.43
C ALA A 240 -16.28 -0.82 -10.57
N HIS A 241 -16.27 -2.11 -10.27
CA HIS A 241 -16.01 -3.18 -11.24
C HIS A 241 -17.19 -3.45 -12.20
N ALA A 242 -18.36 -2.85 -11.98
CA ALA A 242 -19.56 -2.97 -12.81
C ALA A 242 -19.86 -1.69 -13.63
N TYR A 243 -18.94 -0.73 -13.70
CA TYR A 243 -19.14 0.46 -14.51
C TYR A 243 -19.30 0.10 -15.99
N SER A 244 -20.27 0.76 -16.64
CA SER A 244 -20.45 0.64 -18.09
C SER A 244 -19.32 1.34 -18.86
N ASP A 245 -19.07 0.90 -20.10
CA ASP A 245 -18.06 1.49 -20.98
C ASP A 245 -18.25 3.00 -21.20
N GLY A 246 -19.47 3.52 -21.06
CA GLY A 246 -19.80 4.94 -21.22
C GLY A 246 -19.30 5.83 -20.07
N VAL A 247 -18.93 5.25 -18.91
CA VAL A 247 -18.39 5.99 -17.76
C VAL A 247 -16.86 6.12 -17.84
N LEU A 248 -16.23 5.30 -18.68
CA LEU A 248 -14.78 5.27 -18.84
C LEU A 248 -14.39 6.20 -20.01
N GLU A 249 -13.74 7.32 -19.70
CA GLU A 249 -13.21 8.24 -20.70
C GLU A 249 -11.96 7.66 -21.36
N ALA A 250 -12.11 6.95 -22.49
CA ALA A 250 -11.00 6.63 -23.38
C ALA A 250 -11.51 6.32 -24.79
N ALA A 251 -10.81 6.79 -25.78
CA ALA A 251 -11.33 6.80 -27.14
C ALA A 251 -11.13 5.50 -27.93
N HIS A 252 -10.05 4.73 -27.73
CA HIS A 252 -9.70 3.62 -28.65
C HIS A 252 -8.94 2.43 -28.04
N CYS A 253 -8.72 2.36 -26.72
CA CYS A 253 -7.96 1.27 -26.08
C CYS A 253 -8.82 0.33 -25.22
N LYS A 254 -8.29 -0.84 -24.88
CA LYS A 254 -8.92 -1.79 -23.95
C LYS A 254 -9.19 -1.10 -22.62
N LYS A 255 -10.45 -0.67 -22.43
CA LYS A 255 -10.91 -0.09 -21.18
C LYS A 255 -11.26 -1.19 -20.21
N THR A 256 -10.52 -1.29 -19.12
CA THR A 256 -10.90 -2.17 -18.01
C THR A 256 -11.57 -1.36 -16.91
N THR A 257 -12.65 -1.89 -16.36
CA THR A 257 -13.31 -1.28 -15.20
C THR A 257 -12.38 -1.34 -13.99
N PRO A 258 -12.42 -0.34 -13.10
CA PRO A 258 -11.63 -0.37 -11.86
C PRO A 258 -11.97 -1.61 -11.02
N LYS A 259 -10.97 -2.35 -10.56
CA LYS A 259 -11.13 -3.57 -9.78
C LYS A 259 -10.86 -3.29 -8.31
N PHE A 260 -11.89 -2.87 -7.58
CA PHE A 260 -11.84 -2.64 -6.13
C PHE A 260 -13.24 -2.63 -5.52
N GLU A 261 -13.33 -2.92 -4.22
CA GLU A 261 -14.52 -2.69 -3.40
C GLU A 261 -14.50 -1.29 -2.78
N ARG A 262 -15.68 -0.72 -2.52
CA ARG A 262 -15.80 0.58 -1.83
C ARG A 262 -15.32 0.52 -0.39
N ALA A 263 -15.55 -0.62 0.27
CA ALA A 263 -14.92 -0.95 1.53
C ALA A 263 -14.79 -2.47 1.67
N LYS A 264 -13.94 -2.90 2.57
CA LYS A 264 -13.78 -4.30 2.95
C LYS A 264 -13.54 -4.40 4.44
N SER A 265 -14.29 -5.25 5.11
CA SER A 265 -14.09 -5.50 6.52
C SER A 265 -13.26 -6.76 6.76
N MET A 266 -12.55 -6.76 7.89
CA MET A 266 -12.00 -7.93 8.55
C MET A 266 -12.72 -8.12 9.88
N THR A 267 -13.41 -9.23 10.04
CA THR A 267 -14.10 -9.62 11.28
C THR A 267 -13.18 -10.49 12.12
N PHE A 268 -13.17 -10.25 13.44
CA PHE A 268 -12.42 -11.00 14.44
C PHE A 268 -13.36 -11.27 15.64
N GLY A 269 -14.20 -12.29 15.53
CA GLY A 269 -15.24 -12.59 16.51
C GLY A 269 -16.29 -11.47 16.57
N ASP A 270 -16.34 -10.75 17.68
CA ASP A 270 -17.26 -9.63 17.93
C ASP A 270 -16.72 -8.24 17.49
N ARG A 271 -15.53 -8.19 16.91
CA ARG A 271 -14.85 -6.94 16.50
C ARG A 271 -14.63 -6.92 14.98
N GLU A 272 -14.62 -5.73 14.44
CA GLU A 272 -14.45 -5.51 13.00
C GLU A 272 -13.51 -4.34 12.73
N LEU A 273 -12.62 -4.52 11.75
CA LEU A 273 -11.80 -3.46 11.16
C LEU A 273 -12.27 -3.24 9.72
N VAL A 274 -12.61 -2.01 9.37
CA VAL A 274 -13.11 -1.66 8.03
C VAL A 274 -12.08 -0.81 7.28
N TYR A 275 -11.66 -1.30 6.12
CA TYR A 275 -10.89 -0.53 5.14
C TYR A 275 -11.86 0.13 4.15
N ILE A 276 -11.78 1.45 4.02
CA ILE A 276 -12.60 2.24 3.10
C ILE A 276 -11.73 2.69 1.93
N SER A 277 -12.22 2.50 0.70
CA SER A 277 -11.62 3.03 -0.52
C SER A 277 -11.99 4.49 -0.70
N GLY A 278 -11.05 5.29 -1.18
CA GLY A 278 -11.24 6.70 -1.51
C GLY A 278 -11.23 6.93 -3.01
#